data_00adf1444df2f22e27f276df55433d9f
#
_entry.id   00adf1444df2f22e27f276df55433d9f
#
_cell.length_a   1.000
_cell.length_b   1.000
_cell.length_c   1.000
_cell.angle_alpha   90.00
_cell.angle_beta   90.00
_cell.angle_gamma   90.00
#
_symmetry.space_group_name_H-M   'P 1'
#
loop_
_entity.id
_entity.type
_entity.pdbx_description
1 polymer ?
#
loop_
_entity_poly.entity_id
_entity_poly.type
_entity_poly.pdbx_seq_one_letter_code
_entity_poly.pdbx_strand_id
1 'polypeptide(L)'
;MQRRQKQIQPTDLKMRAIGAVVREFRKRAGHSQERLSGECGFDRTYISRVERGIINPTVGRLWQIADALETPLNQIAKRMELWIVNQARRPRAPS
;
A
#
# COMPACT_ATOMS: atom_id res chain seq x y z
N MET A 1 -7.35 -12.57 29.44
CA MET A 1 -7.00 -12.24 28.79
C MET A 1 -6.03 -11.88 28.36
N GLN A 2 -5.63 -11.84 27.90
CA GLN A 2 -4.74 -11.58 27.48
C GLN A 2 -4.34 -10.61 26.95
N ARG A 3 -3.76 -10.19 26.99
CA ARG A 3 -3.31 -9.29 26.61
C ARG A 3 -2.66 -9.18 25.73
N ARG A 4 -2.53 -8.53 25.29
CA ARG A 4 -1.86 -8.47 24.31
C ARG A 4 -0.69 -7.98 24.33
N GLN A 5 0.17 -8.22 23.71
CA GLN A 5 1.32 -7.72 23.72
C GLN A 5 1.50 -6.80 22.75
N LYS A 6 2.47 -6.11 22.71
CA LYS A 6 2.82 -5.12 21.88
C LYS A 6 3.52 -5.59 20.76
N GLN A 7 3.09 -6.45 20.03
CA GLN A 7 3.70 -6.86 18.84
C GLN A 7 3.30 -6.02 17.71
N ILE A 8 4.00 -6.09 16.60
CA ILE A 8 3.62 -5.44 15.37
C ILE A 8 2.30 -5.99 14.94
N GLN A 9 1.33 -5.13 14.73
CA GLN A 9 0.01 -5.54 14.32
C GLN A 9 0.04 -6.06 12.90
N PRO A 10 -0.66 -7.16 12.60
CA PRO A 10 -0.72 -7.64 11.21
C PRO A 10 -1.26 -6.58 10.26
N THR A 11 -2.15 -5.71 10.73
CA THR A 11 -2.67 -4.64 9.88
C THR A 11 -1.59 -3.65 9.52
N ASP A 12 -0.62 -3.41 10.42
CA ASP A 12 0.47 -2.48 10.11
C ASP A 12 1.31 -3.01 8.97
N LEU A 13 1.62 -4.29 8.96
CA LEU A 13 2.37 -4.88 7.88
C LEU A 13 1.59 -4.81 6.57
N LYS A 14 0.29 -5.04 6.62
CA LYS A 14 -0.54 -4.99 5.44
C LYS A 14 -0.69 -3.57 4.91
N MET A 15 -0.78 -2.59 5.80
CA MET A 15 -0.82 -1.21 5.36
C MET A 15 0.48 -0.81 4.68
N ARG A 16 1.60 -1.31 5.18
CA ARG A 16 2.88 -1.04 4.53
C ARG A 16 2.96 -1.72 3.16
N ALA A 17 2.38 -2.92 3.04
CA ALA A 17 2.32 -3.59 1.74
C ALA A 17 1.51 -2.78 0.74
N ILE A 18 0.35 -2.30 1.17
CA ILE A 18 -0.50 -1.47 0.31
C ILE A 18 0.28 -0.25 -0.16
N GLY A 19 0.91 0.45 0.78
CA GLY A 19 1.64 1.67 0.44
C GLY A 19 2.80 1.42 -0.51
N ALA A 20 3.57 0.35 -0.26
CA ALA A 20 4.71 0.02 -1.10
C ALA A 20 4.27 -0.32 -2.52
N VAL A 21 3.19 -1.06 -2.65
CA VAL A 21 2.72 -1.48 -3.97
C VAL A 21 2.07 -0.33 -4.72
N VAL A 22 1.30 0.51 -4.04
CA VAL A 22 0.76 1.70 -4.68
C VAL A 22 1.91 2.57 -5.22
N ARG A 23 2.94 2.75 -4.42
CA ARG A 23 4.09 3.54 -4.86
C ARG A 23 4.75 2.92 -6.08
N GLU A 24 4.91 1.61 -6.09
CA GLU A 24 5.54 0.92 -7.20
C GLU A 24 4.75 1.14 -8.49
N PHE A 25 3.45 0.92 -8.47
CA PHE A 25 2.64 1.08 -9.66
C PHE A 25 2.53 2.54 -10.07
N ARG A 26 2.46 3.44 -9.09
CA ARG A 26 2.42 4.86 -9.38
C ARG A 26 3.68 5.31 -10.13
N LYS A 27 4.83 4.88 -9.66
CA LYS A 27 6.09 5.25 -10.29
C LYS A 27 6.21 4.66 -11.69
N ARG A 28 5.77 3.44 -11.87
CA ARG A 28 5.76 2.85 -13.20
C ARG A 28 4.91 3.65 -14.17
N ALA A 29 3.81 4.19 -13.69
CA ALA A 29 2.91 4.98 -14.52
C ALA A 29 3.41 6.42 -14.72
N GLY A 30 4.47 6.80 -14.03
CA GLY A 30 5.02 8.14 -14.16
C GLY A 30 4.23 9.22 -13.45
N HIS A 31 3.40 8.84 -12.47
CA HIS A 31 2.59 9.82 -11.75
C HIS A 31 3.29 10.32 -10.50
N SER A 32 3.15 11.60 -10.22
CA SER A 32 3.50 12.11 -8.90
C SER A 32 2.42 11.70 -7.91
N GLN A 33 2.72 11.79 -6.62
CA GLN A 33 1.71 11.51 -5.61
C GLN A 33 0.53 12.46 -5.72
N GLU A 34 0.80 13.74 -5.99
CA GLU A 34 -0.27 14.72 -6.11
C GLU A 34 -1.12 14.47 -7.34
N ARG A 35 -0.49 14.10 -8.43
CA ARG A 35 -1.25 13.80 -9.63
C ARG A 35 -2.18 12.63 -9.41
N LEU A 36 -1.70 11.55 -8.80
CA LEU A 36 -2.55 10.39 -8.58
C LEU A 36 -3.70 10.74 -7.64
N SER A 37 -3.42 11.47 -6.56
CA SER A 37 -4.48 11.91 -5.66
C SER A 37 -5.53 12.69 -6.41
N GLY A 38 -5.09 13.62 -7.26
CA GLY A 38 -6.00 14.47 -8.02
C GLY A 38 -6.86 13.68 -8.99
N GLU A 39 -6.26 12.71 -9.67
CA GLU A 39 -7.03 11.90 -10.61
C GLU A 39 -8.06 11.03 -9.91
N CYS A 40 -7.82 10.68 -8.68
CA CYS A 40 -8.79 9.93 -7.89
C CYS A 40 -9.82 10.82 -7.19
N GLY A 41 -9.64 12.13 -7.25
CA GLY A 41 -10.52 13.04 -6.53
C GLY A 41 -10.27 13.04 -5.02
N PHE A 42 -9.08 12.65 -4.60
CA PHE A 42 -8.71 12.61 -3.18
C PHE A 42 -8.03 13.91 -2.78
N ASP A 43 -7.93 14.12 -1.47
CA ASP A 43 -7.08 15.18 -0.95
C ASP A 43 -5.66 15.01 -1.48
N ARG A 44 -4.97 16.13 -1.74
CA ARG A 44 -3.66 16.07 -2.40
C ARG A 44 -2.60 15.28 -1.63
N THR A 45 -2.77 15.12 -0.32
CA THR A 45 -1.80 14.38 0.48
C THR A 45 -2.20 12.94 0.71
N TYR A 46 -3.33 12.51 0.15
CA TYR A 46 -3.88 11.20 0.47
C TYR A 46 -2.95 10.06 0.05
N ILE A 47 -2.48 10.11 -1.20
CA ILE A 47 -1.61 9.04 -1.71
C ILE A 47 -0.30 9.02 -0.92
N SER A 48 0.23 10.17 -0.56
CA SER A 48 1.44 10.21 0.26
C SER A 48 1.22 9.46 1.58
N ARG A 49 0.07 9.65 2.20
CA ARG A 49 -0.22 8.99 3.47
C ARG A 49 -0.45 7.50 3.30
N VAL A 50 -1.07 7.10 2.20
CA VAL A 50 -1.21 5.68 1.89
C VAL A 50 0.17 5.05 1.73
N GLU A 51 1.05 5.71 0.98
CA GLU A 51 2.37 5.15 0.69
C GLU A 51 3.24 5.07 1.93
N ARG A 52 3.00 5.93 2.92
CA ARG A 52 3.73 5.85 4.17
C ARG A 52 3.13 4.86 5.17
N GLY A 53 2.05 4.20 4.78
CA GLY A 53 1.44 3.19 5.64
C GLY A 53 0.63 3.77 6.78
N ILE A 54 0.26 5.06 6.70
CA ILE A 54 -0.49 5.72 7.75
C ILE A 54 -1.98 5.52 7.61
N ILE A 55 -2.44 5.36 6.39
CA ILE A 55 -3.85 5.22 6.09
C ILE A 55 -4.13 3.83 5.57
N ASN A 56 -5.24 3.25 6.00
CA ASN A 56 -5.73 1.98 5.47
C ASN A 56 -6.88 2.29 4.52
N PRO A 57 -6.62 2.35 3.20
CA PRO A 57 -7.67 2.72 2.27
C PRO A 57 -8.78 1.68 2.23
N THR A 58 -9.99 2.14 2.01
CA THR A 58 -11.08 1.21 1.76
C THR A 58 -10.84 0.49 0.43
N VAL A 59 -11.51 -0.64 0.24
CA VAL A 59 -11.43 -1.35 -1.03
C VAL A 59 -11.91 -0.43 -2.16
N GLY A 60 -12.94 0.38 -1.90
CA GLY A 60 -13.41 1.30 -2.92
C GLY A 60 -12.37 2.31 -3.34
N ARG A 61 -11.64 2.86 -2.39
CA ARG A 61 -10.57 3.79 -2.74
C ARG A 61 -9.40 3.11 -3.41
N LEU A 62 -9.09 1.90 -3.00
CA LEU A 62 -8.04 1.15 -3.67
C LEU A 62 -8.44 0.86 -5.12
N TRP A 63 -9.71 0.60 -5.36
CA TRP A 63 -10.22 0.40 -6.70
C TRP A 63 -10.08 1.67 -7.54
N GLN A 64 -10.38 2.84 -6.93
CA GLN A 64 -10.20 4.10 -7.63
C GLN A 64 -8.74 4.33 -8.00
N ILE A 65 -7.83 3.96 -7.11
CA ILE A 65 -6.40 4.06 -7.40
C ILE A 65 -6.03 3.15 -8.57
N ALA A 66 -6.51 1.92 -8.55
CA ALA A 66 -6.24 0.97 -9.62
C ALA A 66 -6.75 1.51 -10.96
N ASP A 67 -7.96 2.06 -10.97
CA ASP A 67 -8.53 2.61 -12.18
C ASP A 67 -7.70 3.78 -12.71
N ALA A 68 -7.27 4.67 -11.83
CA ALA A 68 -6.44 5.80 -12.23
C ALA A 68 -5.09 5.34 -12.78
N LEU A 69 -4.59 4.22 -12.32
CA LEU A 69 -3.35 3.65 -12.80
C LEU A 69 -3.56 2.70 -13.98
N GLU A 70 -4.80 2.57 -14.41
CA GLU A 70 -5.16 1.69 -15.54
C GLU A 70 -4.64 0.27 -15.30
N THR A 71 -4.79 -0.19 -14.07
CA THR A 71 -4.31 -1.50 -13.66
C THR A 71 -5.45 -2.24 -12.97
N PRO A 72 -5.70 -3.49 -13.34
CA PRO A 72 -6.76 -4.25 -12.66
C PRO A 72 -6.42 -4.40 -11.18
N LEU A 73 -7.45 -4.31 -10.36
CA LEU A 73 -7.25 -4.40 -8.90
C LEU A 73 -6.59 -5.71 -8.51
N ASN A 74 -6.90 -6.81 -9.21
CA ASN A 74 -6.32 -8.09 -8.84
C ASN A 74 -4.80 -8.11 -9.05
N GLN A 75 -4.27 -7.32 -9.98
CA GLN A 75 -2.82 -7.24 -10.15
C GLN A 75 -2.19 -6.54 -8.96
N ILE A 76 -2.83 -5.48 -8.48
CA ILE A 76 -2.33 -4.77 -7.31
C ILE A 76 -2.39 -5.69 -6.09
N ALA A 77 -3.52 -6.38 -5.92
CA ALA A 77 -3.71 -7.27 -4.79
C ALA A 77 -2.69 -8.42 -4.80
N LYS A 78 -2.45 -8.99 -5.97
CA LYS A 78 -1.47 -10.06 -6.09
C LYS A 78 -0.08 -9.58 -5.72
N ARG A 79 0.26 -8.38 -6.15
CA ARG A 79 1.57 -7.83 -5.82
C ARG A 79 1.70 -7.56 -4.33
N MET A 80 0.61 -7.15 -3.68
CA MET A 80 0.61 -6.96 -2.24
C MET A 80 0.87 -8.27 -1.50
N GLU A 81 0.25 -9.34 -1.96
CA GLU A 81 0.49 -10.65 -1.35
C GLU A 81 1.94 -11.06 -1.49
N LEU A 82 2.51 -10.85 -2.69
CA LEU A 82 3.90 -11.18 -2.91
C LEU A 82 4.83 -10.32 -2.06
N TRP A 83 4.49 -9.06 -1.88
CA TRP A 83 5.30 -8.18 -1.06
C TRP A 83 5.38 -8.71 0.39
N ILE A 84 4.24 -9.17 0.91
CA ILE A 84 4.21 -9.71 2.26
C ILE A 84 5.03 -11.00 2.36
N VAL A 85 4.91 -11.88 1.38
CA VAL A 85 5.68 -13.10 1.36
C VAL A 85 7.18 -12.78 1.32
N ASN A 86 7.55 -11.80 0.50
CA ASN A 86 8.94 -11.42 0.38
C ASN A 86 9.49 -10.82 1.68
N GLN A 87 8.66 -10.08 2.41
CA GLN A 87 9.09 -9.56 3.69
C GLN A 87 9.36 -10.69 4.68
N ALA A 88 8.50 -11.69 4.69
CA ALA A 88 8.64 -12.82 5.58
C ALA A 88 9.89 -13.65 5.25
N ARG A 89 10.33 -13.62 4.00
CA ARG A 89 11.48 -14.38 3.56
C ARG A 89 12.79 -13.67 3.65
N ARG A 90 12.77 -12.38 3.91
CA ARG A 90 14.01 -11.63 3.97
C ARG A 90 14.86 -12.13 5.12
N PRO A 91 16.15 -12.34 4.88
CA PRO A 91 17.02 -12.73 5.98
C PRO A 91 17.09 -11.60 7.00
N ARG A 92 17.16 -11.96 8.27
CA ARG A 92 17.37 -10.98 9.27
C ARG A 92 18.70 -10.41 9.15
N ALA A 93 18.82 -9.13 9.39
CA ALA A 93 20.13 -8.50 9.46
C ALA A 93 20.91 -9.11 10.60
N PRO A 94 22.22 -9.32 10.46
CA PRO A 94 23.01 -9.83 11.55
C PRO A 94 23.02 -8.85 12.70
N SER A 95 22.98 -9.36 13.89
CA SER A 95 22.97 -8.50 15.08
C SER A 95 24.30 -7.90 15.35
#